data_9d442859408cf7f334a7da5e1fcc6a03
#
_entry.id   9d442859408cf7f334a7da5e1fcc6a03
#
_cell.length_a   1.000
_cell.length_b   1.000
_cell.length_c   1.000
_cell.angle_alpha   90.00
_cell.angle_beta   90.00
_cell.angle_gamma   90.00
#
_symmetry.space_group_name_H-M   'P 1'
#
loop_
_entity.id
_entity.type
_entity.pdbx_description
1 polymer ?
#
loop_
_entity_poly.entity_id
_entity_poly.type
_entity_poly.pdbx_seq_one_letter_code
_entity_poly.pdbx_strand_id
1 'polypeptide(L)'
;MYPTKVRFSHFRGRIDRLPDVAQAKQERKIIFPTNNQFSLYNPYPIRIENLTFAYENRTILNQVNVQIPVNEKIALCGKNGAGKSTFLQQIEARHPAIYFSPKVRLGTYHQLDYRLKNDEPLLTYLLKRTNYSEKIVRSLLYRLGFQQENLQTKISSLSGGEAIKITLAQLFIEPNNIILLDEPTNFLDLETIQALEEFISAYQGTVIFTSHDETFVEKVATRTIYLENGKIIDK
;
A
#
# COMPACT_ATOMS: atom_id res chain seq x y z
N MET A 1 -7.79 -75.05 -13.92
CA MET A 1 -6.94 -74.12 -14.72
C MET A 1 -7.13 -72.75 -14.16
N TYR A 2 -6.18 -72.24 -13.40
CA TYR A 2 -6.22 -70.98 -12.71
C TYR A 2 -5.38 -69.92 -13.43
N PRO A 3 -5.82 -68.68 -13.52
CA PRO A 3 -4.92 -67.62 -13.90
C PRO A 3 -4.42 -66.82 -12.68
N THR A 4 -3.19 -66.68 -12.71
CA THR A 4 -2.18 -65.81 -12.09
C THR A 4 -2.67 -64.58 -11.31
N LYS A 5 -2.24 -64.50 -10.04
CA LYS A 5 -2.25 -63.29 -9.20
C LYS A 5 -1.21 -62.31 -9.72
N VAL A 6 -1.63 -61.13 -10.15
CA VAL A 6 -0.78 -59.99 -10.40
C VAL A 6 -0.50 -59.32 -9.05
N ARG A 7 0.78 -59.22 -8.68
CA ARG A 7 1.28 -58.53 -7.47
C ARG A 7 1.23 -57.00 -7.66
N PHE A 8 0.33 -56.37 -6.96
CA PHE A 8 0.36 -54.90 -6.76
C PHE A 8 1.25 -54.56 -5.56
N SER A 9 2.56 -54.50 -5.73
CA SER A 9 3.48 -54.16 -4.63
C SER A 9 4.51 -53.06 -4.96
N HIS A 10 4.33 -52.29 -6.05
CA HIS A 10 5.33 -51.30 -6.47
C HIS A 10 4.84 -49.86 -6.59
N PHE A 11 3.64 -49.53 -6.09
CA PHE A 11 3.12 -48.17 -6.18
C PHE A 11 3.01 -47.42 -4.85
N ARG A 12 3.37 -48.02 -3.71
CA ARG A 12 3.36 -47.34 -2.40
C ARG A 12 4.57 -46.51 -2.06
N GLY A 13 5.66 -46.57 -2.83
CA GLY A 13 6.94 -45.95 -2.49
C GLY A 13 7.21 -44.59 -3.12
N ARG A 14 6.26 -44.01 -3.87
CA ARG A 14 6.49 -42.76 -4.60
C ARG A 14 5.61 -41.57 -4.20
N ILE A 15 4.65 -41.78 -3.29
CA ILE A 15 3.74 -40.73 -2.78
C ILE A 15 4.35 -40.00 -1.57
N ASP A 16 5.26 -40.64 -0.84
CA ASP A 16 5.86 -40.05 0.37
C ASP A 16 7.06 -39.12 0.11
N ARG A 17 7.33 -38.72 -1.14
CA ARG A 17 8.41 -37.79 -1.51
C ARG A 17 7.94 -36.54 -2.29
N LEU A 18 6.68 -36.22 -2.26
CA LEU A 18 6.27 -34.88 -2.64
C LEU A 18 6.50 -33.99 -1.41
N PRO A 19 7.42 -32.99 -1.48
CA PRO A 19 7.49 -32.03 -0.39
C PRO A 19 6.12 -31.42 -0.25
N ASP A 20 5.67 -31.35 1.00
CA ASP A 20 4.39 -30.76 1.38
C ASP A 20 4.31 -29.35 0.80
N VAL A 21 3.62 -29.20 -0.32
CA VAL A 21 3.39 -27.89 -0.98
C VAL A 21 2.62 -26.96 -0.05
N ALA A 22 1.99 -27.50 0.99
CA ALA A 22 1.33 -26.77 2.06
C ALA A 22 2.32 -26.08 3.04
N GLN A 23 3.57 -26.55 3.17
CA GLN A 23 4.56 -25.90 4.05
C GLN A 23 5.33 -24.76 3.39
N ALA A 24 5.24 -24.58 2.08
CA ALA A 24 5.87 -23.44 1.38
C ALA A 24 5.09 -22.13 1.51
N LYS A 25 3.88 -22.15 2.02
CA LYS A 25 3.04 -20.98 2.34
C LYS A 25 3.16 -20.50 3.80
N GLN A 26 4.22 -20.87 4.53
CA GLN A 26 4.51 -20.18 5.78
C GLN A 26 4.95 -18.75 5.46
N GLU A 27 4.01 -17.88 5.61
CA GLU A 27 4.00 -16.44 5.48
C GLU A 27 5.21 -15.81 6.18
N ARG A 28 6.29 -15.60 5.43
CA ARG A 28 7.35 -14.72 5.93
C ARG A 28 6.78 -13.31 5.89
N LYS A 29 6.38 -12.80 7.06
CA LYS A 29 5.96 -11.40 7.21
C LYS A 29 6.96 -10.49 6.51
N ILE A 30 6.46 -9.55 5.73
CA ILE A 30 7.32 -8.51 5.17
C ILE A 30 7.81 -7.66 6.33
N ILE A 31 9.12 -7.52 6.44
CA ILE A 31 9.76 -6.64 7.41
C ILE A 31 10.48 -5.57 6.60
N PHE A 32 9.95 -4.35 6.64
CA PHE A 32 10.72 -3.18 6.20
C PHE A 32 11.77 -2.89 7.26
N PRO A 33 13.08 -2.91 6.90
CA PRO A 33 14.12 -2.57 7.86
C PRO A 33 13.90 -1.18 8.41
N THR A 34 14.08 -1.02 9.71
CA THR A 34 14.05 0.28 10.37
C THR A 34 15.15 1.15 9.76
N ASN A 35 14.77 2.19 9.09
CA ASN A 35 15.71 3.10 8.46
C ASN A 35 15.57 4.48 9.10
N ASN A 36 16.57 4.89 9.88
CA ASN A 36 16.60 6.21 10.53
C ASN A 36 16.50 7.38 9.54
N GLN A 37 16.65 7.11 8.22
CA GLN A 37 16.49 8.14 7.18
C GLN A 37 15.07 8.76 7.15
N PHE A 38 14.08 8.08 7.75
CA PHE A 38 12.68 8.50 7.76
C PHE A 38 12.19 9.01 9.11
N SER A 39 13.08 9.11 10.11
CA SER A 39 12.73 9.61 11.44
C SER A 39 12.30 11.08 11.36
N LEU A 40 11.10 11.36 11.81
CA LEU A 40 10.58 12.70 12.02
C LEU A 40 10.62 12.98 13.52
N TYR A 41 11.32 14.07 13.90
CA TYR A 41 11.44 14.46 15.32
C TYR A 41 10.18 15.09 15.88
N ASN A 42 9.37 15.73 15.01
CA ASN A 42 8.11 16.32 15.42
C ASN A 42 7.05 15.23 15.52
N PRO A 43 6.38 15.04 16.68
CA PRO A 43 5.32 14.05 16.83
C PRO A 43 4.12 14.30 15.92
N TYR A 44 3.93 15.53 15.46
CA TYR A 44 2.87 15.94 14.51
C TYR A 44 3.50 16.59 13.28
N PRO A 45 4.03 15.80 12.35
CA PRO A 45 4.74 16.32 11.17
C PRO A 45 3.86 17.09 10.20
N ILE A 46 2.55 16.88 10.23
CA ILE A 46 1.57 17.66 9.48
C ILE A 46 0.55 18.23 10.47
N ARG A 47 0.35 19.55 10.41
CA ARG A 47 -0.69 20.26 11.14
C ARG A 47 -1.52 21.06 10.18
N ILE A 48 -2.82 20.92 10.28
CA ILE A 48 -3.82 21.58 9.44
C ILE A 48 -4.62 22.52 10.32
N GLU A 49 -4.63 23.80 9.95
CA GLU A 49 -5.25 24.86 10.75
C GLU A 49 -6.19 25.68 9.86
N ASN A 50 -7.50 25.64 10.16
CA ASN A 50 -8.54 26.40 9.48
C ASN A 50 -8.57 26.16 7.95
N LEU A 51 -8.24 24.96 7.49
CA LEU A 51 -8.28 24.63 6.06
C LEU A 51 -9.71 24.76 5.53
N THR A 52 -9.89 25.70 4.61
CA THR A 52 -11.15 25.88 3.88
C THR A 52 -10.85 25.77 2.40
N PHE A 53 -11.63 24.95 1.71
CA PHE A 53 -11.48 24.75 0.27
C PHE A 53 -12.84 24.61 -0.41
N ALA A 54 -13.01 25.26 -1.56
CA ALA A 54 -14.23 25.23 -2.37
C ALA A 54 -13.89 25.00 -3.85
N TYR A 55 -14.75 24.27 -4.53
CA TYR A 55 -14.81 24.27 -5.99
C TYR A 55 -15.89 25.27 -6.42
N GLU A 56 -15.50 26.29 -7.18
CA GLU A 56 -16.40 27.37 -7.57
C GLU A 56 -17.17 27.95 -6.35
N ASN A 57 -18.47 27.73 -6.28
CA ASN A 57 -19.34 28.22 -5.20
C ASN A 57 -19.69 27.16 -4.14
N ARG A 58 -19.12 25.93 -4.24
CA ARG A 58 -19.42 24.85 -3.30
C ARG A 58 -18.26 24.62 -2.35
N THR A 59 -18.43 24.97 -1.09
CA THR A 59 -17.45 24.64 -0.04
C THR A 59 -17.42 23.13 0.21
N ILE A 60 -16.25 22.54 0.12
CA ILE A 60 -16.00 21.12 0.34
C ILE A 60 -15.37 20.90 1.72
N LEU A 61 -14.36 21.71 2.06
CA LEU A 61 -13.70 21.69 3.36
C LEU A 61 -13.97 23.03 4.05
N ASN A 62 -14.34 23.00 5.33
CA ASN A 62 -14.76 24.18 6.06
C ASN A 62 -14.08 24.25 7.43
N GLN A 63 -13.04 25.09 7.54
CA GLN A 63 -12.27 25.30 8.77
C GLN A 63 -11.78 23.97 9.40
N VAL A 64 -11.23 23.09 8.57
CA VAL A 64 -10.69 21.82 9.04
C VAL A 64 -9.46 22.07 9.90
N ASN A 65 -9.47 21.48 11.10
CA ASN A 65 -8.36 21.49 12.04
C ASN A 65 -8.04 20.05 12.42
N VAL A 66 -6.80 19.59 12.15
CA VAL A 66 -6.35 18.26 12.54
C VAL A 66 -4.84 18.19 12.60
N GLN A 67 -4.31 17.38 13.52
CA GLN A 67 -2.89 17.06 13.62
C GLN A 67 -2.69 15.61 13.23
N ILE A 68 -1.73 15.36 12.37
CA ILE A 68 -1.36 14.05 11.87
C ILE A 68 -0.11 13.57 12.63
N PRO A 69 -0.24 12.55 13.47
CA PRO A 69 0.90 12.03 14.21
C PRO A 69 1.84 11.18 13.35
N VAL A 70 3.05 10.95 13.85
CA VAL A 70 4.00 10.02 13.23
C VAL A 70 3.58 8.57 13.44
N ASN A 71 3.94 7.70 12.50
CA ASN A 71 3.83 6.23 12.59
C ASN A 71 2.39 5.69 12.74
N GLU A 72 1.37 6.51 12.56
CA GLU A 72 -0.02 6.07 12.59
C GLU A 72 -0.54 5.65 11.20
N LYS A 73 -1.54 4.78 11.23
CA LYS A 73 -2.31 4.34 10.06
C LYS A 73 -3.71 4.94 10.18
N ILE A 74 -3.93 6.05 9.51
CA ILE A 74 -5.13 6.89 9.69
C ILE A 74 -6.10 6.60 8.57
N ALA A 75 -7.26 6.03 8.91
CA ALA A 75 -8.38 5.90 7.98
C ALA A 75 -9.17 7.21 7.95
N LEU A 76 -9.31 7.80 6.77
CA LEU A 76 -10.20 8.94 6.52
C LEU A 76 -11.54 8.42 6.00
N CYS A 77 -12.52 8.37 6.88
CA CYS A 77 -13.87 7.89 6.60
C CYS A 77 -14.85 9.03 6.30
N GLY A 78 -15.99 8.71 5.70
CA GLY A 78 -17.03 9.67 5.38
C GLY A 78 -17.82 9.26 4.15
N LYS A 79 -19.01 9.84 3.98
CA LYS A 79 -19.91 9.55 2.84
C LYS A 79 -19.23 9.83 1.50
N ASN A 80 -19.76 9.21 0.42
CA ASN A 80 -19.32 9.55 -0.94
C ASN A 80 -19.58 11.02 -1.22
N GLY A 81 -18.60 11.69 -1.82
CA GLY A 81 -18.68 13.14 -2.07
C GLY A 81 -18.48 14.03 -0.84
N ALA A 82 -18.12 13.49 0.34
CA ALA A 82 -17.82 14.29 1.53
C ALA A 82 -16.54 15.14 1.41
N GLY A 83 -15.67 14.86 0.41
CA GLY A 83 -14.44 15.61 0.18
C GLY A 83 -13.16 14.88 0.61
N LYS A 84 -13.21 13.55 0.83
CA LYS A 84 -12.04 12.74 1.24
C LYS A 84 -10.86 12.88 0.29
N SER A 85 -11.08 12.63 -1.00
CA SER A 85 -10.03 12.81 -2.03
C SER A 85 -9.54 14.26 -2.12
N THR A 86 -10.47 15.23 -1.99
CA THR A 86 -10.11 16.65 -1.95
C THR A 86 -9.19 16.95 -0.76
N PHE A 87 -9.48 16.40 0.42
CA PHE A 87 -8.63 16.57 1.60
C PHE A 87 -7.21 16.03 1.38
N LEU A 88 -7.08 14.80 0.83
CA LEU A 88 -5.77 14.22 0.49
C LEU A 88 -5.04 15.07 -0.56
N GLN A 89 -5.74 15.56 -1.58
CA GLN A 89 -5.16 16.44 -2.60
C GLN A 89 -4.66 17.77 -2.02
N GLN A 90 -5.34 18.35 -1.02
CA GLN A 90 -4.85 19.57 -0.35
C GLN A 90 -3.57 19.30 0.46
N ILE A 91 -3.43 18.12 1.07
CA ILE A 91 -2.19 17.71 1.74
C ILE A 91 -1.06 17.58 0.70
N GLU A 92 -1.31 16.87 -0.40
CA GLU A 92 -0.34 16.69 -1.47
C GLU A 92 0.10 18.01 -2.10
N ALA A 93 -0.85 18.90 -2.41
CA ALA A 93 -0.60 20.22 -2.96
C ALA A 93 0.07 21.19 -1.98
N ARG A 94 0.30 20.77 -0.74
CA ARG A 94 0.87 21.60 0.34
C ARG A 94 0.12 22.94 0.49
N HIS A 95 -1.22 22.85 0.60
CA HIS A 95 -2.06 24.04 0.77
C HIS A 95 -1.52 24.95 1.90
N PRO A 96 -1.57 26.30 1.78
CA PRO A 96 -1.00 27.22 2.75
C PRO A 96 -1.48 27.06 4.21
N ALA A 97 -2.70 26.54 4.41
CA ALA A 97 -3.26 26.21 5.73
C ALA A 97 -2.68 24.91 6.33
N ILE A 98 -1.73 24.26 5.66
CA ILE A 98 -1.13 23.00 6.09
C ILE A 98 0.37 23.21 6.35
N TYR A 99 0.74 23.06 7.61
CA TYR A 99 2.14 23.08 8.02
C TYR A 99 2.77 21.68 7.88
N PHE A 100 3.96 21.65 7.31
CA PHE A 100 4.79 20.46 7.19
C PHE A 100 6.09 20.63 7.95
N SER A 101 6.42 19.69 8.80
CA SER A 101 7.74 19.64 9.42
C SER A 101 8.84 19.46 8.37
N PRO A 102 10.05 19.98 8.63
CA PRO A 102 11.21 19.66 7.81
C PRO A 102 11.38 18.14 7.63
N LYS A 103 11.89 17.72 6.46
CA LYS A 103 12.10 16.30 6.09
C LYS A 103 10.85 15.48 5.82
N VAL A 104 9.64 16.06 5.85
CA VAL A 104 8.44 15.35 5.36
C VAL A 104 8.56 15.06 3.88
N ARG A 105 8.49 13.78 3.53
CA ARG A 105 8.46 13.24 2.17
C ARG A 105 7.15 12.50 1.97
N LEU A 106 6.32 13.02 1.07
CA LEU A 106 5.04 12.44 0.73
C LEU A 106 5.20 11.46 -0.42
N GLY A 107 4.63 10.27 -0.27
CA GLY A 107 4.29 9.38 -1.36
C GLY A 107 2.77 9.40 -1.55
N THR A 108 2.29 9.51 -2.78
CA THR A 108 0.85 9.60 -3.06
C THR A 108 0.43 8.54 -4.07
N TYR A 109 -0.74 7.96 -3.84
CA TYR A 109 -1.40 7.04 -4.76
C TYR A 109 -2.78 7.58 -5.10
N HIS A 110 -3.01 7.80 -6.39
CA HIS A 110 -4.31 8.14 -6.94
C HIS A 110 -4.81 7.02 -7.84
N GLN A 111 -6.09 6.74 -7.77
CA GLN A 111 -6.74 5.64 -8.47
C GLN A 111 -6.50 5.59 -9.99
N LEU A 112 -6.12 6.70 -10.63
CA LEU A 112 -5.94 6.80 -12.07
C LEU A 112 -4.49 6.85 -12.56
N ASP A 113 -3.50 6.90 -11.67
CA ASP A 113 -2.08 7.16 -11.99
C ASP A 113 -1.24 5.89 -12.20
N TYR A 114 -1.83 4.81 -12.73
CA TYR A 114 -1.12 3.53 -12.89
C TYR A 114 -0.39 3.34 -14.23
N ARG A 115 -0.36 4.33 -15.13
CA ARG A 115 0.35 4.21 -16.41
C ARG A 115 1.82 4.56 -16.25
N LEU A 116 2.62 3.57 -15.93
CA LEU A 116 4.07 3.71 -15.87
C LEU A 116 4.65 3.70 -17.30
N LYS A 117 5.13 4.87 -17.75
CA LYS A 117 5.80 5.01 -19.05
C LYS A 117 7.31 4.83 -18.87
N ASN A 118 7.76 3.58 -18.84
CA ASN A 118 9.19 3.28 -18.71
C ASN A 118 9.49 1.93 -19.37
N ASP A 119 10.58 1.85 -20.14
CA ASP A 119 11.02 0.64 -20.85
C ASP A 119 12.06 -0.17 -20.08
N GLU A 120 12.36 0.20 -18.84
CA GLU A 120 13.26 -0.56 -18.00
C GLU A 120 12.63 -1.87 -17.50
N PRO A 121 13.44 -2.90 -17.23
CA PRO A 121 12.98 -4.09 -16.51
C PRO A 121 12.43 -3.73 -15.13
N LEU A 122 11.34 -4.37 -14.72
CA LEU A 122 10.62 -4.13 -13.48
C LEU A 122 11.53 -4.06 -12.24
N LEU A 123 12.37 -5.09 -12.06
CA LEU A 123 13.27 -5.14 -10.91
C LEU A 123 14.29 -3.99 -10.93
N THR A 124 14.88 -3.70 -12.08
CA THR A 124 15.83 -2.60 -12.25
C THR A 124 15.18 -1.24 -11.95
N TYR A 125 13.97 -1.04 -12.43
CA TYR A 125 13.18 0.17 -12.20
C TYR A 125 12.96 0.44 -10.70
N LEU A 126 12.58 -0.58 -9.93
CA LEU A 126 12.35 -0.44 -8.50
C LEU A 126 13.65 -0.27 -7.71
N LEU A 127 14.72 -1.02 -8.06
CA LEU A 127 16.01 -0.93 -7.37
C LEU A 127 16.67 0.46 -7.49
N LYS A 128 16.43 1.18 -8.57
CA LYS A 128 16.91 2.57 -8.75
C LYS A 128 16.22 3.59 -7.83
N ARG A 129 15.07 3.24 -7.25
CA ARG A 129 14.21 4.13 -6.47
C ARG A 129 14.26 3.89 -4.97
N THR A 130 15.01 2.89 -4.55
CA THR A 130 15.05 2.48 -3.15
C THR A 130 16.47 2.30 -2.64
N ASN A 131 16.62 2.44 -1.32
CA ASN A 131 17.81 2.04 -0.60
C ASN A 131 17.72 0.62 0.00
N TYR A 132 16.60 -0.07 -0.22
CA TYR A 132 16.45 -1.46 0.24
C TYR A 132 17.24 -2.42 -0.64
N SER A 133 17.67 -3.54 -0.04
CA SER A 133 18.37 -4.60 -0.77
C SER A 133 17.45 -5.26 -1.81
N GLU A 134 18.03 -5.79 -2.87
CA GLU A 134 17.32 -6.55 -3.90
C GLU A 134 16.45 -7.66 -3.30
N LYS A 135 16.92 -8.33 -2.24
CA LYS A 135 16.17 -9.37 -1.53
C LYS A 135 14.82 -8.87 -1.01
N ILE A 136 14.77 -7.65 -0.46
CA ILE A 136 13.54 -7.05 0.06
C ILE A 136 12.60 -6.70 -1.10
N VAL A 137 13.12 -6.08 -2.15
CA VAL A 137 12.33 -5.72 -3.34
C VAL A 137 11.73 -6.97 -4.00
N ARG A 138 12.50 -8.04 -4.15
CA ARG A 138 11.99 -9.32 -4.66
C ARG A 138 10.91 -9.93 -3.77
N SER A 139 11.13 -9.91 -2.45
CA SER A 139 10.14 -10.43 -1.49
C SER A 139 8.80 -9.69 -1.61
N LEU A 140 8.84 -8.37 -1.73
CA LEU A 140 7.67 -7.52 -1.93
C LEU A 140 6.95 -7.85 -3.25
N LEU A 141 7.69 -7.99 -4.35
CA LEU A 141 7.14 -8.35 -5.65
C LEU A 141 6.45 -9.73 -5.63
N TYR A 142 7.08 -10.72 -4.98
CA TYR A 142 6.49 -12.06 -4.84
C TYR A 142 5.18 -12.03 -4.03
N ARG A 143 5.07 -11.16 -3.02
CA ARG A 143 3.82 -10.98 -2.26
C ARG A 143 2.71 -10.35 -3.11
N LEU A 144 3.06 -9.55 -4.10
CA LEU A 144 2.12 -8.98 -5.07
C LEU A 144 1.79 -9.94 -6.23
N GLY A 145 2.28 -11.18 -6.17
CA GLY A 145 2.00 -12.23 -7.15
C GLY A 145 2.93 -12.25 -8.37
N PHE A 146 4.00 -11.42 -8.39
CA PHE A 146 5.00 -11.50 -9.46
C PHE A 146 5.91 -12.71 -9.25
N GLN A 147 6.17 -13.45 -10.32
CA GLN A 147 7.10 -14.58 -10.32
C GLN A 147 8.48 -14.16 -10.83
N GLN A 148 9.48 -15.04 -10.69
CA GLN A 148 10.86 -14.76 -11.12
C GLN A 148 10.95 -14.32 -12.59
N GLU A 149 10.14 -14.92 -13.44
CA GLU A 149 10.08 -14.66 -14.89
C GLU A 149 9.58 -13.24 -15.19
N ASN A 150 8.67 -12.72 -14.36
CA ASN A 150 8.10 -11.38 -14.54
C ASN A 150 9.07 -10.26 -14.18
N LEU A 151 10.13 -10.53 -13.40
CA LEU A 151 11.02 -9.48 -12.88
C LEU A 151 11.85 -8.78 -13.97
N GLN A 152 11.99 -9.42 -15.15
CA GLN A 152 12.67 -8.86 -16.32
C GLN A 152 11.69 -8.24 -17.34
N THR A 153 10.39 -8.30 -17.06
CA THR A 153 9.36 -7.68 -17.91
C THR A 153 9.52 -6.17 -17.91
N LYS A 154 9.37 -5.54 -19.07
CA LYS A 154 9.39 -4.07 -19.18
C LYS A 154 8.20 -3.47 -18.45
N ILE A 155 8.42 -2.39 -17.73
CA ILE A 155 7.36 -1.64 -17.03
C ILE A 155 6.24 -1.22 -18.00
N SER A 156 6.60 -0.78 -19.21
CA SER A 156 5.62 -0.34 -20.22
C SER A 156 4.71 -1.45 -20.75
N SER A 157 5.07 -2.73 -20.55
CA SER A 157 4.29 -3.89 -21.00
C SER A 157 3.42 -4.52 -19.91
N LEU A 158 3.42 -3.97 -18.70
CA LEU A 158 2.56 -4.42 -17.62
C LEU A 158 1.08 -4.19 -17.93
N SER A 159 0.24 -5.14 -17.55
CA SER A 159 -1.21 -4.95 -17.53
C SER A 159 -1.61 -3.84 -16.55
N GLY A 160 -2.83 -3.31 -16.68
CA GLY A 160 -3.32 -2.28 -15.76
C GLY A 160 -3.28 -2.71 -14.29
N GLY A 161 -3.68 -3.95 -13.98
CA GLY A 161 -3.63 -4.50 -12.63
C GLY A 161 -2.20 -4.65 -12.10
N GLU A 162 -1.26 -5.14 -12.93
CA GLU A 162 0.16 -5.24 -12.56
C GLU A 162 0.78 -3.86 -12.34
N ALA A 163 0.43 -2.88 -13.18
CA ALA A 163 0.92 -1.51 -13.01
C ALA A 163 0.45 -0.89 -11.68
N ILE A 164 -0.80 -1.13 -11.26
CA ILE A 164 -1.31 -0.72 -9.95
C ILE A 164 -0.47 -1.36 -8.82
N LYS A 165 -0.24 -2.67 -8.88
CA LYS A 165 0.57 -3.41 -7.91
C LYS A 165 1.98 -2.82 -7.78
N ILE A 166 2.60 -2.47 -8.91
CA ILE A 166 3.95 -1.87 -8.92
C ILE A 166 3.94 -0.45 -8.38
N THR A 167 2.94 0.36 -8.70
CA THR A 167 2.80 1.71 -8.14
C THR A 167 2.68 1.67 -6.62
N LEU A 168 1.88 0.74 -6.08
CA LEU A 168 1.79 0.53 -4.64
C LEU A 168 3.12 0.05 -4.04
N ALA A 169 3.78 -0.94 -4.66
CA ALA A 169 5.09 -1.43 -4.22
C ALA A 169 6.11 -0.29 -4.13
N GLN A 170 6.16 0.55 -5.14
CA GLN A 170 7.06 1.69 -5.23
C GLN A 170 6.91 2.64 -4.04
N LEU A 171 5.69 2.97 -3.64
CA LEU A 171 5.42 3.86 -2.50
C LEU A 171 6.05 3.37 -1.19
N PHE A 172 6.03 2.06 -0.94
CA PHE A 172 6.56 1.49 0.30
C PHE A 172 8.07 1.34 0.31
N ILE A 173 8.71 1.28 -0.86
CA ILE A 173 10.17 1.14 -0.96
C ILE A 173 10.89 2.46 -1.21
N GLU A 174 10.21 3.48 -1.72
CA GLU A 174 10.76 4.83 -1.84
C GLU A 174 10.99 5.49 -0.47
N PRO A 175 11.86 6.51 -0.41
CA PRO A 175 12.18 7.16 0.86
C PRO A 175 11.05 8.10 1.36
N ASN A 176 9.82 7.64 1.30
CA ASN A 176 8.67 8.34 1.86
C ASN A 176 8.60 8.11 3.37
N ASN A 177 8.12 9.08 4.14
CA ASN A 177 7.81 8.92 5.56
C ASN A 177 6.33 9.16 5.88
N ILE A 178 5.59 9.70 4.91
CA ILE A 178 4.13 9.80 4.93
C ILE A 178 3.60 9.34 3.59
N ILE A 179 2.63 8.44 3.59
CA ILE A 179 1.97 7.91 2.39
C ILE A 179 0.49 8.29 2.43
N LEU A 180 -0.01 8.80 1.31
CA LEU A 180 -1.42 9.11 1.08
C LEU A 180 -1.98 8.10 0.07
N LEU A 181 -3.06 7.40 0.44
CA LEU A 181 -3.69 6.40 -0.43
C LEU A 181 -5.17 6.74 -0.61
N ASP A 182 -5.57 7.07 -1.83
CA ASP A 182 -6.97 7.33 -2.15
C ASP A 182 -7.62 6.08 -2.77
N GLU A 183 -8.50 5.41 -1.99
CA GLU A 183 -9.21 4.16 -2.35
C GLU A 183 -8.27 3.07 -2.91
N PRO A 184 -7.20 2.69 -2.21
CA PRO A 184 -6.17 1.80 -2.74
C PRO A 184 -6.64 0.36 -2.97
N THR A 185 -7.76 -0.05 -2.38
CA THR A 185 -8.34 -1.40 -2.54
C THR A 185 -9.13 -1.57 -3.83
N ASN A 186 -9.50 -0.47 -4.50
CA ASN A 186 -10.27 -0.53 -5.73
C ASN A 186 -9.48 -1.23 -6.84
N PHE A 187 -10.16 -2.13 -7.57
CA PHE A 187 -9.60 -2.92 -8.69
C PHE A 187 -8.47 -3.89 -8.32
N LEU A 188 -8.24 -4.15 -7.03
CA LEU A 188 -7.29 -5.16 -6.58
C LEU A 188 -8.00 -6.51 -6.34
N ASP A 189 -7.29 -7.60 -6.64
CA ASP A 189 -7.69 -8.93 -6.21
C ASP A 189 -7.45 -9.13 -4.71
N LEU A 190 -8.10 -10.13 -4.13
CA LEU A 190 -8.03 -10.40 -2.69
C LEU A 190 -6.60 -10.64 -2.19
N GLU A 191 -5.77 -11.33 -2.97
CA GLU A 191 -4.37 -11.61 -2.60
C GLU A 191 -3.56 -10.30 -2.55
N THR A 192 -3.80 -9.38 -3.46
CA THR A 192 -3.15 -8.06 -3.47
C THR A 192 -3.63 -7.19 -2.32
N ILE A 193 -4.93 -7.23 -1.97
CA ILE A 193 -5.46 -6.51 -0.80
C ILE A 193 -4.78 -7.02 0.48
N GLN A 194 -4.64 -8.34 0.65
CA GLN A 194 -3.93 -8.93 1.79
C GLN A 194 -2.45 -8.50 1.83
N ALA A 195 -1.77 -8.47 0.68
CA ALA A 195 -0.40 -7.96 0.62
C ALA A 195 -0.32 -6.47 1.00
N LEU A 196 -1.29 -5.65 0.57
CA LEU A 196 -1.37 -4.24 0.93
C LEU A 196 -1.62 -4.05 2.43
N GLU A 197 -2.50 -4.84 3.06
CA GLU A 197 -2.72 -4.88 4.52
C GLU A 197 -1.40 -5.13 5.26
N GLU A 198 -0.61 -6.12 4.81
CA GLU A 198 0.69 -6.42 5.39
C GLU A 198 1.70 -5.28 5.21
N PHE A 199 1.74 -4.67 4.02
CA PHE A 199 2.66 -3.56 3.71
C PHE A 199 2.38 -2.36 4.60
N ILE A 200 1.11 -1.95 4.70
CA ILE A 200 0.72 -0.82 5.55
C ILE A 200 1.04 -1.12 7.01
N SER A 201 0.72 -2.32 7.49
CA SER A 201 0.97 -2.72 8.87
C SER A 201 2.47 -2.77 9.21
N ALA A 202 3.32 -3.22 8.30
CA ALA A 202 4.76 -3.31 8.48
C ALA A 202 5.49 -1.97 8.26
N TYR A 203 4.87 -1.03 7.56
CA TYR A 203 5.48 0.26 7.24
C TYR A 203 5.71 1.10 8.49
N GLN A 204 6.92 1.66 8.64
CA GLN A 204 7.31 2.41 9.84
C GLN A 204 6.86 3.87 9.84
N GLY A 205 6.43 4.40 8.69
CA GLY A 205 5.94 5.78 8.56
C GLY A 205 4.44 5.91 8.80
N THR A 206 3.93 7.12 8.63
CA THR A 206 2.50 7.43 8.68
C THR A 206 1.84 7.09 7.35
N VAL A 207 0.66 6.48 7.41
CA VAL A 207 -0.20 6.25 6.23
C VAL A 207 -1.55 6.91 6.48
N ILE A 208 -2.02 7.72 5.56
CA ILE A 208 -3.38 8.28 5.55
C ILE A 208 -4.08 7.68 4.34
N PHE A 209 -5.20 7.01 4.56
CA PHE A 209 -5.89 6.33 3.47
C PHE A 209 -7.40 6.51 3.54
N THR A 210 -8.04 6.48 2.38
CA THR A 210 -9.49 6.35 2.26
C THR A 210 -9.82 4.91 1.86
N SER A 211 -10.91 4.38 2.34
CA SER A 211 -11.47 3.11 1.87
C SER A 211 -12.96 3.03 2.18
N HIS A 212 -13.68 2.31 1.33
CA HIS A 212 -15.07 1.89 1.57
C HIS A 212 -15.15 0.46 2.11
N ASP A 213 -14.04 -0.25 2.18
CA ASP A 213 -13.94 -1.59 2.74
C ASP A 213 -13.72 -1.49 4.26
N GLU A 214 -14.81 -1.69 5.03
CA GLU A 214 -14.77 -1.64 6.50
C GLU A 214 -13.81 -2.70 7.07
N THR A 215 -13.74 -3.89 6.47
CA THR A 215 -12.84 -4.96 6.91
C THR A 215 -11.38 -4.55 6.76
N PHE A 216 -11.03 -3.90 5.64
CA PHE A 216 -9.70 -3.36 5.42
C PHE A 216 -9.37 -2.27 6.44
N VAL A 217 -10.30 -1.35 6.69
CA VAL A 217 -10.12 -0.28 7.70
C VAL A 217 -9.88 -0.88 9.08
N GLU A 218 -10.71 -1.82 9.53
CA GLU A 218 -10.57 -2.47 10.84
C GLU A 218 -9.24 -3.19 11.04
N LYS A 219 -8.71 -3.81 9.99
CA LYS A 219 -7.43 -4.54 10.06
C LYS A 219 -6.21 -3.62 10.08
N VAL A 220 -6.28 -2.48 9.41
CA VAL A 220 -5.11 -1.67 9.07
C VAL A 220 -5.03 -0.40 9.90
N ALA A 221 -6.16 0.26 10.20
CA ALA A 221 -6.17 1.55 10.86
C ALA A 221 -5.79 1.45 12.34
N THR A 222 -4.89 2.34 12.77
CA THR A 222 -4.63 2.59 14.21
C THR A 222 -5.48 3.75 14.73
N ARG A 223 -5.99 4.58 13.82
CA ARG A 223 -6.86 5.72 14.11
C ARG A 223 -7.84 5.94 12.97
N THR A 224 -9.06 6.34 13.29
CA THR A 224 -10.07 6.68 12.30
C THR A 224 -10.55 8.11 12.51
N ILE A 225 -10.54 8.91 11.46
CA ILE A 225 -11.09 10.26 11.43
C ILE A 225 -12.23 10.34 10.41
N TYR A 226 -13.23 11.14 10.69
CA TYR A 226 -14.42 11.24 9.85
C TYR A 226 -14.52 12.62 9.22
N LEU A 227 -14.73 12.67 7.91
CA LEU A 227 -15.04 13.91 7.21
C LEU A 227 -16.56 14.01 7.02
N GLU A 228 -17.17 14.91 7.78
CA GLU A 228 -18.63 15.14 7.77
C GLU A 228 -18.91 16.64 7.63
N ASN A 229 -19.76 17.02 6.67
CA ASN A 229 -20.16 18.41 6.41
C ASN A 229 -18.95 19.37 6.26
N GLY A 230 -17.88 18.89 5.63
CA GLY A 230 -16.66 19.64 5.40
C GLY A 230 -15.74 19.80 6.63
N LYS A 231 -16.02 19.12 7.74
CA LYS A 231 -15.23 19.15 8.99
C LYS A 231 -14.69 17.79 9.33
N ILE A 232 -13.52 17.75 9.97
CA ILE A 232 -12.95 16.52 10.53
C ILE A 232 -13.47 16.34 11.95
N ILE A 233 -13.95 15.12 12.24
CA ILE A 233 -14.36 14.64 13.55
C ILE A 233 -13.45 13.46 13.91
N ASP A 234 -12.77 13.55 15.02
CA ASP A 234 -11.94 12.49 15.59
C ASP A 234 -12.83 11.66 16.54
N LYS A 235 -12.91 10.34 16.33
CA LYS A 235 -13.74 9.43 17.14
C LYS A 235 -12.91 8.35 17.76
#